data_0cc3e846ffdd2a8b201ae1aa9cfa0ba5
#
_entry.id   0cc3e846ffdd2a8b201ae1aa9cfa0ba5
#
_cell.length_a   1.000
_cell.length_b   1.000
_cell.length_c   1.000
_cell.angle_alpha   90.00
_cell.angle_beta   90.00
_cell.angle_gamma   90.00
#
_symmetry.space_group_name_H-M   'P 1'
#
loop_
_entity.id
_entity.type
_entity.pdbx_description
1 polymer ?
#
loop_
_entity_poly.entity_id
_entity_poly.type
_entity_poly.pdbx_seq_one_letter_code
_entity_poly.pdbx_strand_id
1 'polypeptide(L)'
;MGCDIHFYVERFSDEPITNGPIDISEQRDQKISSILEENKIEPRWISADKWVLGDDKRWEYIDRFYSGRNYNLFSILAGVRTWEEDVAICKPKGIPEDSSYAYKYECVLWNGDAHSHSYFTLEELLDVDWESKDLKWFEETIEKMKNIDHDPKKVRCCFFFDN
;
A
#
# COMPACT_ATOMS: atom_id res chain seq x y z
N MET A 1 13.88 18.58 -1.93
CA MET A 1 13.58 17.26 -2.46
C MET A 1 12.10 16.95 -2.27
N GLY A 2 11.50 16.32 -3.26
CA GLY A 2 10.12 15.89 -3.18
C GLY A 2 9.97 14.63 -2.31
N CYS A 3 8.76 14.36 -1.92
CA CYS A 3 8.38 13.11 -1.25
C CYS A 3 7.09 12.65 -1.93
N ASP A 4 7.05 11.42 -2.38
CA ASP A 4 5.89 10.83 -3.01
C ASP A 4 5.32 9.71 -2.14
N ILE A 5 4.05 9.44 -2.29
CA ILE A 5 3.40 8.30 -1.66
C ILE A 5 3.27 7.15 -2.67
N HIS A 6 3.61 5.97 -2.21
CA HIS A 6 3.35 4.72 -2.90
C HIS A 6 2.18 4.04 -2.20
N PHE A 7 1.02 4.07 -2.83
CA PHE A 7 -0.25 3.68 -2.23
C PHE A 7 -0.84 2.47 -2.96
N TYR A 8 -1.12 1.42 -2.22
CA TYR A 8 -1.59 0.14 -2.73
C TYR A 8 -2.84 -0.28 -1.98
N VAL A 9 -3.74 -0.94 -2.66
CA VAL A 9 -4.96 -1.46 -2.05
C VAL A 9 -4.97 -2.98 -2.11
N GLU A 10 -5.40 -3.59 -1.02
CA GLU A 10 -5.47 -5.03 -0.85
C GLU A 10 -6.87 -5.44 -0.43
N ARG A 11 -7.28 -6.64 -0.84
CA ARG A 11 -8.47 -7.31 -0.36
C ARG A 11 -8.11 -8.58 0.41
N PHE A 12 -8.86 -8.89 1.44
CA PHE A 12 -8.69 -10.13 2.18
C PHE A 12 -9.28 -11.31 1.41
N SER A 13 -8.57 -12.43 1.42
CA SER A 13 -9.06 -13.70 0.86
C SER A 13 -9.38 -14.68 1.98
N ASP A 14 -10.52 -15.35 1.87
CA ASP A 14 -10.92 -16.39 2.82
C ASP A 14 -10.05 -17.65 2.68
N GLU A 15 -9.40 -17.82 1.52
CA GLU A 15 -8.48 -18.93 1.26
C GLU A 15 -7.05 -18.42 1.05
N PRO A 16 -6.04 -19.18 1.52
CA PRO A 16 -4.64 -18.86 1.28
C PRO A 16 -4.31 -18.81 -0.22
N ILE A 17 -3.44 -17.90 -0.60
CA ILE A 17 -2.99 -17.75 -1.99
C ILE A 17 -1.61 -18.34 -2.08
N THR A 18 -1.51 -19.41 -2.85
CA THR A 18 -0.26 -20.13 -3.04
C THR A 18 0.62 -19.54 -4.13
N ASN A 19 0.03 -18.77 -5.04
CA ASN A 19 0.75 -18.13 -6.15
C ASN A 19 0.52 -16.63 -6.10
N GLY A 20 1.56 -15.88 -5.80
CA GLY A 20 1.53 -14.42 -5.89
C GLY A 20 1.29 -13.95 -7.34
N PRO A 21 0.80 -12.73 -7.53
CA PRO A 21 0.63 -12.16 -8.86
C PRO A 21 1.96 -11.83 -9.54
N ILE A 22 3.07 -12.00 -8.84
CA ILE A 22 4.40 -11.61 -9.30
C ILE A 22 5.19 -12.85 -9.66
N ASP A 23 5.46 -13.00 -10.94
CA ASP A 23 6.48 -13.90 -11.41
C ASP A 23 7.86 -13.23 -11.22
N ILE A 24 8.52 -13.61 -10.15
CA ILE A 24 9.90 -13.18 -9.89
C ILE A 24 10.80 -14.07 -10.74
N SER A 25 10.92 -13.72 -12.02
CA SER A 25 11.77 -14.47 -12.92
C SER A 25 13.23 -14.40 -12.45
N GLU A 26 13.97 -15.48 -12.71
CA GLU A 26 15.38 -15.67 -12.33
C GLU A 26 16.32 -14.52 -12.72
N GLN A 27 15.90 -13.67 -13.61
CA GLN A 27 16.70 -12.52 -14.08
C GLN A 27 16.63 -11.31 -13.16
N ARG A 28 15.85 -11.44 -12.11
CA ARG A 28 15.66 -10.35 -11.23
C ARG A 28 16.32 -10.55 -9.89
N ASP A 29 16.50 -9.43 -9.32
CA ASP A 29 17.12 -9.23 -8.03
C ASP A 29 16.93 -10.44 -7.10
N GLN A 30 17.99 -11.25 -7.01
CA GLN A 30 18.03 -12.43 -6.13
C GLN A 30 17.63 -12.10 -4.69
N LYS A 31 17.83 -10.85 -4.29
CA LYS A 31 17.44 -10.36 -2.97
C LYS A 31 15.93 -10.33 -2.80
N ILE A 32 15.19 -9.98 -3.86
CA ILE A 32 13.71 -9.99 -3.84
C ILE A 32 13.21 -11.42 -3.70
N SER A 33 13.76 -12.34 -4.51
CA SER A 33 13.43 -13.75 -4.45
C SER A 33 13.71 -14.35 -3.06
N SER A 34 14.87 -14.09 -2.49
CA SER A 34 15.24 -14.63 -1.18
C SER A 34 14.35 -14.10 -0.06
N ILE A 35 13.98 -12.83 -0.07
CA ILE A 35 13.08 -12.26 0.92
C ILE A 35 11.67 -12.87 0.82
N LEU A 36 11.16 -13.06 -0.37
CA LEU A 36 9.84 -13.66 -0.59
C LEU A 36 9.83 -15.16 -0.26
N GLU A 37 10.94 -15.87 -0.48
CA GLU A 37 11.08 -17.26 -0.11
C GLU A 37 11.27 -17.48 1.40
N GLU A 38 11.98 -16.58 2.06
CA GLU A 38 12.18 -16.64 3.52
C GLU A 38 10.89 -16.38 4.28
N ASN A 39 10.04 -15.50 3.77
CA ASN A 39 8.73 -15.21 4.33
C ASN A 39 7.68 -16.19 3.79
N LYS A 40 7.76 -17.45 4.19
CA LYS A 40 6.80 -18.52 3.80
C LYS A 40 5.40 -18.36 4.39
N ILE A 41 5.01 -17.16 4.77
CA ILE A 41 3.65 -16.87 5.20
C ILE A 41 2.82 -16.70 3.93
N GLU A 42 1.91 -17.64 3.71
CA GLU A 42 0.93 -17.52 2.65
C GLU A 42 0.11 -16.25 2.88
N PRO A 43 0.13 -15.29 1.95
CA PRO A 43 -0.61 -14.06 2.15
C PRO A 43 -2.12 -14.36 2.14
N ARG A 44 -2.82 -13.76 3.08
CA ARG A 44 -4.29 -13.74 3.10
C ARG A 44 -4.82 -12.48 2.40
N TRP A 45 -3.95 -11.53 2.12
CA TRP A 45 -4.24 -10.30 1.43
C TRP A 45 -3.73 -10.34 0.00
N ILE A 46 -4.59 -9.94 -0.95
CA ILE A 46 -4.32 -9.91 -2.38
C ILE A 46 -4.34 -8.48 -2.84
N SER A 47 -3.44 -8.12 -3.74
CA SER A 47 -3.49 -6.83 -4.41
C SER A 47 -4.83 -6.64 -5.14
N ALA A 48 -5.49 -5.55 -4.87
CA ALA A 48 -6.67 -5.09 -5.61
C ALA A 48 -6.30 -4.11 -6.74
N ASP A 49 -5.04 -3.68 -6.81
CA ASP A 49 -4.52 -2.88 -7.91
C ASP A 49 -4.46 -3.69 -9.20
N LYS A 50 -4.58 -3.02 -10.32
CA LYS A 50 -4.45 -3.66 -11.63
C LYS A 50 -2.99 -3.66 -12.07
N TRP A 51 -2.46 -4.84 -12.26
CA TRP A 51 -1.08 -5.08 -12.66
C TRP A 51 -1.00 -5.65 -14.07
N VAL A 52 0.02 -5.24 -14.81
CA VAL A 52 0.40 -5.84 -16.09
C VAL A 52 1.87 -6.19 -16.06
N LEU A 53 2.24 -7.23 -16.81
CA LEU A 53 3.64 -7.56 -17.01
C LEU A 53 4.18 -6.72 -18.17
N GLY A 54 5.12 -5.84 -17.88
CA GLY A 54 5.80 -5.01 -18.88
C GLY A 54 6.76 -5.79 -19.77
N ASP A 55 7.22 -5.16 -20.84
CA ASP A 55 8.14 -5.77 -21.81
C ASP A 55 9.49 -6.16 -21.20
N ASP A 56 9.92 -5.46 -20.15
CA ASP A 56 11.12 -5.74 -19.38
C ASP A 56 10.92 -6.82 -18.30
N LYS A 57 9.76 -7.50 -18.32
CA LYS A 57 9.32 -8.49 -17.34
C LYS A 57 9.13 -7.94 -15.93
N ARG A 58 8.89 -6.64 -15.78
CA ARG A 58 8.46 -6.04 -14.53
C ARG A 58 6.96 -5.95 -14.44
N TRP A 59 6.49 -6.13 -13.23
CA TRP A 59 5.10 -5.83 -12.93
C TRP A 59 4.91 -4.32 -12.78
N GLU A 60 4.00 -3.80 -13.57
CA GLU A 60 3.60 -2.40 -13.56
C GLU A 60 2.12 -2.29 -13.26
N TYR A 61 1.71 -1.32 -12.48
CA TYR A 61 0.29 -1.07 -12.34
C TYR A 61 -0.18 0.02 -13.30
N ILE A 62 -1.37 -0.23 -13.83
CA ILE A 62 -1.97 0.60 -14.86
C ILE A 62 -3.10 1.47 -14.33
N ASP A 63 -3.60 1.20 -13.15
CA ASP A 63 -4.73 1.93 -12.58
C ASP A 63 -4.57 1.99 -11.06
N ARG A 64 -4.09 3.12 -10.57
CA ARG A 64 -3.82 3.34 -9.16
C ARG A 64 -5.05 3.87 -8.45
N PHE A 65 -5.30 3.40 -7.25
CA PHE A 65 -6.33 3.95 -6.37
C PHE A 65 -6.03 5.39 -5.99
N TYR A 66 -4.78 5.67 -5.69
CA TYR A 66 -4.29 7.01 -5.43
C TYR A 66 -2.85 7.16 -5.93
N SER A 67 -2.61 8.28 -6.57
CA SER A 67 -1.27 8.75 -6.90
C SER A 67 -1.27 10.26 -6.87
N GLY A 68 -0.37 10.85 -6.13
CA GLY A 68 -0.31 12.30 -6.03
C GLY A 68 0.63 12.74 -4.92
N ARG A 69 0.92 14.02 -4.91
CA ARG A 69 1.77 14.63 -3.90
C ARG A 69 0.95 15.66 -3.11
N ASN A 70 0.39 15.21 -2.01
CA ASN A 70 -0.34 16.08 -1.09
C ASN A 70 0.20 15.92 0.33
N TYR A 71 0.98 16.89 0.78
CA TYR A 71 1.65 16.82 2.08
C TYR A 71 0.69 16.90 3.27
N ASN A 72 -0.48 17.52 3.09
CA ASN A 72 -1.51 17.47 4.13
C ASN A 72 -2.00 16.02 4.34
N LEU A 73 -2.28 15.30 3.24
CA LEU A 73 -2.62 13.88 3.33
C LEU A 73 -1.51 13.06 3.98
N PHE A 74 -0.24 13.29 3.61
CA PHE A 74 0.90 12.55 4.14
C PHE A 74 1.06 12.78 5.64
N SER A 75 0.83 14.01 6.09
CA SER A 75 0.87 14.33 7.53
C SER A 75 -0.23 13.60 8.30
N ILE A 76 -1.43 13.55 7.76
CA ILE A 76 -2.57 12.87 8.39
C ILE A 76 -2.39 11.35 8.41
N LEU A 77 -1.91 10.75 7.32
CA LEU A 77 -1.73 9.30 7.24
C LEU A 77 -0.57 8.80 8.11
N ALA A 78 0.52 9.53 8.20
CA ALA A 78 1.75 8.99 8.82
C ALA A 78 2.66 10.03 9.49
N GLY A 79 2.24 11.27 9.64
CA GLY A 79 3.09 12.32 10.21
C GLY A 79 4.28 12.72 9.31
N VAL A 80 4.17 12.48 8.00
CA VAL A 80 5.22 12.79 7.02
C VAL A 80 5.04 14.21 6.50
N ARG A 81 6.13 14.96 6.37
CA ARG A 81 6.14 16.35 5.89
C ARG A 81 5.28 17.31 6.73
N THR A 82 5.29 17.14 8.03
CA THR A 82 4.65 18.05 8.98
C THR A 82 5.62 18.47 10.07
N TRP A 83 5.38 19.67 10.61
CA TRP A 83 6.06 20.19 11.82
C TRP A 83 5.15 20.10 13.04
N GLU A 84 3.89 19.73 12.84
CA GLU A 84 2.91 19.60 13.90
C GLU A 84 3.01 18.22 14.52
N GLU A 85 3.12 18.16 15.83
CA GLU A 85 3.03 16.92 16.59
C GLU A 85 1.57 16.44 16.65
N ASP A 86 1.39 15.13 16.70
CA ASP A 86 0.10 14.46 16.89
C ASP A 86 -0.98 14.76 15.80
N VAL A 87 -0.58 15.19 14.61
CA VAL A 87 -1.50 15.42 13.50
C VAL A 87 -1.93 14.10 12.80
N ALA A 88 -1.07 13.09 12.83
CA ALA A 88 -1.34 11.81 12.18
C ALA A 88 -2.45 11.02 12.90
N ILE A 89 -3.20 10.23 12.13
CA ILE A 89 -4.21 9.29 12.67
C ILE A 89 -3.55 8.34 13.68
N CYS A 90 -2.38 7.84 13.34
CA CYS A 90 -1.52 7.07 14.25
C CYS A 90 -0.07 7.10 13.76
N LYS A 91 0.85 6.65 14.59
CA LYS A 91 2.23 6.42 14.17
C LYS A 91 2.28 5.34 13.08
N PRO A 92 3.23 5.42 12.13
CA PRO A 92 3.41 4.38 11.11
C PRO A 92 3.49 2.99 11.73
N LYS A 93 2.67 2.07 11.22
CA LYS A 93 2.52 0.71 11.75
C LYS A 93 3.55 -0.28 11.20
N GLY A 94 4.29 0.09 10.16
CA GLY A 94 5.21 -0.79 9.47
C GLY A 94 4.55 -1.57 8.32
N ILE A 95 5.22 -2.61 7.86
CA ILE A 95 4.76 -3.50 6.79
C ILE A 95 4.00 -4.66 7.42
N PRO A 96 2.73 -4.91 7.04
CA PRO A 96 2.02 -6.07 7.57
C PRO A 96 2.68 -7.38 7.10
N GLU A 97 2.88 -8.32 8.01
CA GLU A 97 3.51 -9.62 7.69
C GLU A 97 2.71 -10.40 6.65
N ASP A 98 1.39 -10.28 6.69
CA ASP A 98 0.44 -10.97 5.81
C ASP A 98 0.09 -10.17 4.55
N SER A 99 0.85 -9.12 4.22
CA SER A 99 0.59 -8.30 3.04
C SER A 99 0.77 -9.09 1.75
N SER A 100 0.13 -8.60 0.68
CA SER A 100 0.22 -9.20 -0.65
C SER A 100 1.67 -9.27 -1.14
N TYR A 101 1.95 -10.22 -2.00
CA TYR A 101 3.24 -10.30 -2.68
C TYR A 101 3.55 -9.05 -3.48
N ALA A 102 2.54 -8.43 -4.08
CA ALA A 102 2.68 -7.19 -4.83
C ALA A 102 3.24 -6.06 -3.97
N TYR A 103 2.67 -5.84 -2.80
CA TYR A 103 3.15 -4.80 -1.87
C TYR A 103 4.55 -5.11 -1.33
N LYS A 104 4.79 -6.37 -0.93
CA LYS A 104 6.13 -6.80 -0.46
C LYS A 104 7.20 -6.57 -1.53
N TYR A 105 6.89 -6.88 -2.78
CA TYR A 105 7.78 -6.66 -3.90
C TYR A 105 8.14 -5.17 -4.05
N GLU A 106 7.16 -4.28 -4.00
CA GLU A 106 7.39 -2.84 -4.07
C GLU A 106 8.23 -2.33 -2.89
N CYS A 107 7.95 -2.80 -1.68
CA CYS A 107 8.76 -2.45 -0.51
C CYS A 107 10.24 -2.83 -0.68
N VAL A 108 10.52 -3.95 -1.33
CA VAL A 108 11.91 -4.37 -1.60
C VAL A 108 12.54 -3.55 -2.72
N LEU A 109 11.80 -3.22 -3.78
CA LEU A 109 12.30 -2.38 -4.86
C LEU A 109 12.73 -0.99 -4.37
N TRP A 110 11.96 -0.41 -3.47
CA TRP A 110 12.21 0.94 -2.94
C TRP A 110 13.07 0.97 -1.68
N ASN A 111 13.43 -0.15 -1.15
CA ASN A 111 14.17 -0.46 0.07
C ASN A 111 14.88 0.73 0.76
N GLY A 112 15.93 1.27 0.17
CA GLY A 112 16.74 2.34 0.79
C GLY A 112 16.08 3.72 0.79
N ASP A 113 15.16 3.95 -0.13
CA ASP A 113 14.46 5.22 -0.31
C ASP A 113 13.07 5.22 0.36
N ALA A 114 12.53 4.04 0.67
CA ALA A 114 11.23 3.89 1.30
C ALA A 114 11.29 4.11 2.82
N HIS A 115 10.32 4.85 3.34
CA HIS A 115 10.18 5.08 4.78
C HIS A 115 8.72 5.20 5.20
N SER A 116 8.49 5.19 6.52
CA SER A 116 7.17 5.42 7.14
C SER A 116 6.07 4.51 6.60
N HIS A 117 6.42 3.23 6.39
CA HIS A 117 5.46 2.21 5.98
C HIS A 117 4.29 2.14 6.97
N SER A 118 3.08 2.09 6.43
CA SER A 118 1.89 1.94 7.27
C SER A 118 0.73 1.36 6.46
N TYR A 119 -0.38 1.10 7.14
CA TYR A 119 -1.58 0.56 6.53
C TYR A 119 -2.82 0.91 7.35
N PHE A 120 -3.96 1.00 6.66
CA PHE A 120 -5.28 1.20 7.27
C PHE A 120 -6.32 0.31 6.59
N THR A 121 -7.17 -0.30 7.39
CA THR A 121 -8.39 -0.91 6.85
C THR A 121 -9.33 0.18 6.32
N LEU A 122 -10.21 -0.20 5.40
CA LEU A 122 -11.26 0.71 4.94
C LEU A 122 -12.14 1.17 6.10
N GLU A 123 -12.40 0.29 7.07
CA GLU A 123 -13.15 0.65 8.29
C GLU A 123 -12.47 1.80 9.04
N GLU A 124 -11.15 1.72 9.25
CA GLU A 124 -10.39 2.79 9.91
C GLU A 124 -10.44 4.10 9.12
N LEU A 125 -10.38 4.05 7.78
CA LEU A 125 -10.46 5.24 6.94
C LEU A 125 -11.85 5.88 6.95
N LEU A 126 -12.91 5.07 7.05
CA LEU A 126 -14.28 5.54 7.13
C LEU A 126 -14.59 6.29 8.44
N ASP A 127 -13.85 6.00 9.50
CA ASP A 127 -14.00 6.66 10.81
C ASP A 127 -13.34 8.06 10.85
N VAL A 128 -12.59 8.43 9.84
CA VAL A 128 -11.89 9.73 9.78
C VAL A 128 -12.82 10.79 9.18
N ASP A 129 -12.90 11.93 9.84
CA ASP A 129 -13.56 13.13 9.29
C ASP A 129 -12.61 13.87 8.34
N TRP A 130 -12.63 13.47 7.08
CA TRP A 130 -11.77 14.02 6.03
C TRP A 130 -12.11 15.46 5.70
N GLU A 131 -13.36 15.87 5.85
CA GLU A 131 -13.79 17.25 5.58
C GLU A 131 -13.16 18.21 6.60
N SER A 132 -13.15 17.87 7.88
CA SER A 132 -12.53 18.70 8.93
C SER A 132 -11.02 18.85 8.76
N LYS A 133 -10.39 17.96 8.00
CA LYS A 133 -8.94 17.92 7.72
C LYS A 133 -8.58 18.60 6.38
N ASP A 134 -9.55 19.19 5.71
CA ASP A 134 -9.40 19.76 4.36
C ASP A 134 -8.94 18.70 3.32
N LEU A 135 -9.42 17.48 3.48
CA LEU A 135 -9.10 16.31 2.65
C LEU A 135 -10.35 15.59 2.13
N LYS A 136 -11.46 16.32 1.99
CA LYS A 136 -12.71 15.73 1.49
C LYS A 136 -12.55 15.04 0.14
N TRP A 137 -11.68 15.56 -0.71
CA TRP A 137 -11.38 14.96 -2.01
C TRP A 137 -10.83 13.52 -1.90
N PHE A 138 -10.19 13.16 -0.78
CA PHE A 138 -9.68 11.80 -0.56
C PHE A 138 -10.81 10.77 -0.40
N GLU A 139 -12.01 11.21 -0.08
CA GLU A 139 -13.19 10.34 -0.04
C GLU A 139 -13.46 9.66 -1.40
N GLU A 140 -13.02 10.25 -2.52
CA GLU A 140 -13.09 9.59 -3.83
C GLU A 140 -12.29 8.29 -3.86
N THR A 141 -11.09 8.29 -3.31
CA THR A 141 -10.27 7.08 -3.17
C THR A 141 -10.95 6.04 -2.28
N ILE A 142 -11.54 6.49 -1.18
CA ILE A 142 -12.28 5.63 -0.25
C ILE A 142 -13.51 5.00 -0.95
N GLU A 143 -14.24 5.76 -1.75
CA GLU A 143 -15.37 5.22 -2.54
C GLU A 143 -14.92 4.13 -3.53
N LYS A 144 -13.78 4.31 -4.18
CA LYS A 144 -13.19 3.26 -5.02
C LYS A 144 -12.88 1.99 -4.22
N MET A 145 -12.36 2.15 -3.01
CA MET A 145 -12.07 1.02 -2.11
C MET A 145 -13.33 0.28 -1.67
N LYS A 146 -14.44 0.99 -1.44
CA LYS A 146 -15.75 0.38 -1.08
C LYS A 146 -16.27 -0.60 -2.14
N ASN A 147 -15.88 -0.43 -3.39
CA ASN A 147 -16.32 -1.31 -4.48
C ASN A 147 -15.59 -2.66 -4.52
N ILE A 148 -14.55 -2.86 -3.68
CA ILE A 148 -13.74 -4.08 -3.68
C ILE A 148 -14.43 -5.19 -2.89
N ASP A 149 -14.93 -4.87 -1.71
CA ASP A 149 -15.66 -5.80 -0.84
C ASP A 149 -16.67 -5.02 -0.02
N HIS A 150 -17.83 -5.63 0.28
CA HIS A 150 -18.87 -5.03 1.11
C HIS A 150 -18.47 -4.95 2.60
N ASP A 151 -17.50 -5.76 3.02
CA ASP A 151 -16.96 -5.73 4.38
C ASP A 151 -15.73 -4.82 4.44
N PRO A 152 -15.82 -3.65 5.10
CA PRO A 152 -14.71 -2.70 5.16
C PRO A 152 -13.50 -3.21 5.95
N LYS A 153 -13.63 -4.29 6.70
CA LYS A 153 -12.52 -4.97 7.37
C LYS A 153 -11.69 -5.83 6.42
N LYS A 154 -12.26 -6.18 5.26
CA LYS A 154 -11.64 -7.01 4.23
C LYS A 154 -10.96 -6.21 3.11
N VAL A 155 -10.91 -4.90 3.25
CA VAL A 155 -10.20 -3.98 2.33
C VAL A 155 -9.26 -3.12 3.15
N ARG A 156 -8.04 -2.95 2.67
CA ARG A 156 -7.07 -2.04 3.32
C ARG A 156 -6.17 -1.37 2.28
N CYS A 157 -5.62 -0.23 2.64
CA CYS A 157 -4.50 0.35 1.92
C CYS A 157 -3.20 0.07 2.68
N CYS A 158 -2.14 -0.16 1.93
CA CYS A 158 -0.77 -0.22 2.41
C CYS A 158 0.04 0.82 1.66
N PHE A 159 0.89 1.54 2.33
CA PHE A 159 1.65 2.63 1.70
C PHE A 159 3.00 2.86 2.36
N PHE A 160 3.85 3.54 1.66
CA PHE A 160 5.11 4.10 2.14
C PHE A 160 5.42 5.39 1.38
N PHE A 161 6.44 6.07 1.80
CA PHE A 161 6.90 7.33 1.19
C PHE A 161 8.34 7.18 0.73
N ASP A 162 8.70 7.92 -0.29
CA ASP A 162 10.07 8.08 -0.74
C ASP A 162 10.58 9.51 -0.53
N ASN A 163 11.89 9.70 -0.64
CA ASN A 163 12.54 11.00 -0.61
C ASN A 163 13.38 11.22 -1.88
#